data_060c54f86156f405db007853b4f6894b
#
_entry.id   060c54f86156f405db007853b4f6894b
#
_cell.length_a   1.000
_cell.length_b   1.000
_cell.length_c   1.000
_cell.angle_alpha   90.00
_cell.angle_beta   90.00
_cell.angle_gamma   90.00
#
_symmetry.space_group_name_H-M   'P 1'
#
loop_
_entity.id
_entity.type
_entity.pdbx_description
1 polymer ?
#
loop_
_entity_poly.entity_id
_entity_poly.type
_entity_poly.pdbx_seq_one_letter_code
_entity_poly.pdbx_strand_id
1 'polypeptide(L)'
;MGDESVRRKLKEVIISELNLEGKKPEDIDDSAPLFGEGLGLDSLDALQLAMAVEENFGVQVPEGDEARPIFASVNSLVAHIVKQSGERASA
;
A
#
# COMPACT_ATOMS: atom_id res chain seq x y z
N MET A 1 -0.85 14.59 -7.81
CA MET A 1 -0.30 13.26 -8.11
C MET A 1 -1.44 12.35 -8.56
N GLY A 2 -1.28 11.70 -9.71
CA GLY A 2 -2.34 10.83 -10.22
C GLY A 2 -2.33 9.45 -9.59
N ASP A 3 -3.46 8.76 -9.69
CA ASP A 3 -3.60 7.42 -9.15
C ASP A 3 -2.57 6.45 -9.70
N GLU A 4 -2.27 6.55 -10.99
CA GLU A 4 -1.31 5.64 -11.61
C GLU A 4 0.09 5.81 -11.08
N SER A 5 0.52 7.04 -10.82
CA SER A 5 1.83 7.31 -10.24
C SER A 5 1.91 6.75 -8.82
N VAL A 6 0.87 6.97 -8.03
CA VAL A 6 0.79 6.46 -6.67
C VAL A 6 0.79 4.93 -6.69
N ARG A 7 -0.01 4.34 -7.59
CA ARG A 7 -0.14 2.89 -7.70
C ARG A 7 1.20 2.23 -8.03
N ARG A 8 1.90 2.78 -9.01
CA ARG A 8 3.19 2.24 -9.42
C ARG A 8 4.22 2.36 -8.29
N LYS A 9 4.29 3.52 -7.67
CA LYS A 9 5.23 3.74 -6.57
C LYS A 9 4.90 2.82 -5.40
N LEU A 10 3.62 2.63 -5.10
CA LEU A 10 3.19 1.73 -4.03
C LEU A 10 3.64 0.30 -4.30
N LYS A 11 3.47 -0.18 -5.53
CA LYS A 11 3.89 -1.52 -5.88
C LYS A 11 5.41 -1.67 -5.74
N GLU A 12 6.16 -0.67 -6.15
CA GLU A 12 7.61 -0.68 -5.98
C GLU A 12 8.00 -0.71 -4.50
N VAL A 13 7.29 0.06 -3.67
CA VAL A 13 7.51 0.08 -2.22
C VAL A 13 7.22 -1.29 -1.61
N ILE A 14 6.11 -1.91 -2.01
CA ILE A 14 5.74 -3.24 -1.52
C ILE A 14 6.86 -4.25 -1.82
N ILE A 15 7.33 -4.26 -3.06
CA ILE A 15 8.36 -5.19 -3.48
C ILE A 15 9.66 -4.95 -2.72
N SER A 16 10.05 -3.69 -2.59
CA SER A 16 11.29 -3.32 -1.93
C SER A 16 11.25 -3.61 -0.44
N GLU A 17 10.19 -3.19 0.23
CA GLU A 17 10.10 -3.33 1.69
C GLU A 17 9.90 -4.75 2.15
N LEU A 18 9.13 -5.54 1.38
CA LEU A 18 8.83 -6.91 1.74
C LEU A 18 9.80 -7.90 1.06
N ASN A 19 10.76 -7.36 0.34
CA ASN A 19 11.81 -8.14 -0.31
C ASN A 19 11.25 -9.26 -1.19
N LEU A 20 10.30 -8.91 -2.04
CA LEU A 20 9.65 -9.85 -2.94
C LEU A 20 10.49 -10.07 -4.18
N GLU A 21 11.52 -10.90 -4.04
CA GLU A 21 12.43 -11.17 -5.14
C GLU A 21 11.72 -11.80 -6.33
N GLY A 22 12.10 -11.37 -7.53
CA GLY A 22 11.51 -11.88 -8.75
C GLY A 22 10.18 -11.27 -9.11
N LYS A 23 9.62 -10.41 -8.26
CA LYS A 23 8.37 -9.73 -8.54
C LYS A 23 8.64 -8.37 -9.16
N LYS A 24 7.78 -8.01 -10.10
CA LYS A 24 7.78 -6.67 -10.71
C LYS A 24 6.47 -5.98 -10.36
N PRO A 25 6.40 -4.64 -10.49
CA PRO A 25 5.13 -3.96 -10.23
C PRO A 25 3.96 -4.52 -11.03
N GLU A 26 4.18 -4.91 -12.28
CA GLU A 26 3.13 -5.46 -13.11
C GLU A 26 2.68 -6.86 -12.68
N ASP A 27 3.44 -7.54 -11.84
CA ASP A 27 3.07 -8.85 -11.31
C ASP A 27 2.10 -8.75 -10.14
N ILE A 28 1.92 -7.56 -9.59
CA ILE A 28 1.00 -7.35 -8.47
C ILE A 28 -0.36 -6.95 -9.03
N ASP A 29 -1.37 -7.78 -8.74
CA ASP A 29 -2.74 -7.52 -9.17
C ASP A 29 -3.35 -6.46 -8.25
N ASP A 30 -3.86 -5.38 -8.83
CA ASP A 30 -4.45 -4.26 -8.09
C ASP A 30 -5.65 -4.67 -7.24
N SER A 31 -6.41 -5.66 -7.69
CA SER A 31 -7.63 -6.11 -7.03
C SER A 31 -7.41 -7.29 -6.11
N ALA A 32 -6.27 -7.97 -6.21
CA ALA A 32 -6.02 -9.18 -5.43
C ALA A 32 -5.78 -8.83 -3.96
N PRO A 33 -6.17 -9.72 -3.04
CA PRO A 33 -5.88 -9.50 -1.62
C PRO A 33 -4.38 -9.40 -1.37
N LEU A 34 -3.99 -8.52 -0.47
CA LEU A 34 -2.59 -8.42 -0.06
C LEU A 34 -2.25 -9.50 0.97
N PHE A 35 -3.23 -9.93 1.74
CA PHE A 35 -3.05 -10.94 2.79
C PHE A 35 -3.67 -12.26 2.39
N GLY A 36 -3.21 -13.33 3.03
CA GLY A 36 -3.75 -14.65 2.78
C GLY A 36 -3.40 -15.15 1.40
N GLU A 37 -4.41 -15.34 0.55
CA GLU A 37 -4.23 -15.97 -0.76
C GLU A 37 -3.51 -15.09 -1.78
N GLY A 38 -3.48 -13.78 -1.59
CA GLY A 38 -2.83 -12.88 -2.53
C GLY A 38 -1.32 -12.96 -2.42
N LEU A 39 -0.69 -11.92 -1.87
CA LEU A 39 0.75 -11.91 -1.66
C LEU A 39 1.18 -12.72 -0.44
N GLY A 40 0.22 -13.19 0.34
CA GLY A 40 0.52 -14.02 1.51
C GLY A 40 1.15 -13.25 2.66
N LEU A 41 0.84 -11.99 2.79
CA LEU A 41 1.42 -11.16 3.84
C LEU A 41 0.81 -11.48 5.19
N ASP A 42 1.60 -11.34 6.24
CA ASP A 42 1.13 -11.55 7.60
C ASP A 42 1.09 -10.21 8.36
N SER A 43 0.82 -10.27 9.67
CA SER A 43 0.68 -9.06 10.49
C SER A 43 1.97 -8.24 10.57
N LEU A 44 3.12 -8.89 10.59
CA LEU A 44 4.41 -8.19 10.60
C LEU A 44 4.65 -7.49 9.28
N ASP A 45 4.30 -8.14 8.19
CA ASP A 45 4.41 -7.54 6.86
C ASP A 45 3.50 -6.32 6.75
N ALA A 46 2.29 -6.40 7.31
CA ALA A 46 1.37 -5.28 7.32
C ALA A 46 1.94 -4.07 8.05
N LEU A 47 2.54 -4.30 9.22
CA LEU A 47 3.16 -3.23 10.00
C LEU A 47 4.30 -2.60 9.23
N GLN A 48 5.16 -3.43 8.65
CA GLN A 48 6.29 -2.96 7.86
C GLN A 48 5.82 -2.13 6.66
N LEU A 49 4.80 -2.61 5.97
CA LEU A 49 4.24 -1.91 4.82
C LEU A 49 3.60 -0.58 5.23
N ALA A 50 2.89 -0.56 6.36
CA ALA A 50 2.29 0.67 6.88
C ALA A 50 3.35 1.74 7.12
N MET A 51 4.45 1.36 7.76
CA MET A 51 5.55 2.29 8.03
C MET A 51 6.17 2.80 6.73
N ALA A 52 6.35 1.92 5.76
CA ALA A 52 6.91 2.29 4.47
C ALA A 52 6.00 3.25 3.70
N VAL A 53 4.70 3.00 3.74
CA VAL A 53 3.71 3.89 3.11
C VAL A 53 3.75 5.27 3.74
N GLU A 54 3.81 5.33 5.06
CA GLU A 54 3.90 6.61 5.77
C GLU A 54 5.16 7.38 5.38
N GLU A 55 6.28 6.71 5.31
CA GLU A 55 7.55 7.34 4.96
C GLU A 55 7.61 7.79 3.50
N ASN A 56 7.14 6.94 2.60
CA ASN A 56 7.28 7.20 1.17
C ASN A 56 6.24 8.16 0.61
N PHE A 57 5.05 8.21 1.21
CA PHE A 57 3.95 9.03 0.73
C PHE A 57 3.59 10.17 1.67
N GLY A 58 4.14 10.18 2.87
CA GLY A 58 3.86 11.22 3.86
C GLY A 58 2.42 11.21 4.34
N VAL A 59 1.79 10.04 4.36
CA VAL A 59 0.41 9.88 4.82
C VAL A 59 0.41 9.07 6.11
N GLN A 60 -0.70 9.11 6.83
CA GLN A 60 -0.87 8.31 8.04
C GLN A 60 -1.75 7.12 7.75
N VAL A 61 -1.39 5.97 8.35
CA VAL A 61 -2.16 4.74 8.22
C VAL A 61 -2.64 4.36 9.61
N PRO A 62 -3.95 4.14 9.79
CA PRO A 62 -4.47 3.74 11.10
C PRO A 62 -3.97 2.36 11.49
N GLU A 63 -4.07 2.05 12.76
CA GLU A 63 -3.65 0.75 13.30
C GLU A 63 -4.87 -0.09 13.62
N GLY A 64 -4.64 -1.38 13.77
CA GLY A 64 -5.65 -2.33 14.18
C GLY A 64 -6.70 -2.60 13.11
N ASP A 65 -7.94 -2.77 13.52
CA ASP A 65 -9.00 -3.17 12.62
C ASP A 65 -9.32 -2.14 11.54
N GLU A 66 -9.05 -0.88 11.82
CA GLU A 66 -9.29 0.19 10.85
C GLU A 66 -8.38 0.06 9.63
N ALA A 67 -7.22 -0.54 9.79
CA ALA A 67 -6.28 -0.72 8.70
C ALA A 67 -6.70 -1.85 7.75
N ARG A 68 -7.49 -2.80 8.21
CA ARG A 68 -7.86 -3.97 7.40
C ARG A 68 -8.46 -3.63 6.05
N PRO A 69 -9.51 -2.78 5.97
CA PRO A 69 -10.04 -2.44 4.65
C PRO A 69 -9.06 -1.65 3.81
N ILE A 70 -8.17 -0.89 4.43
CA ILE A 70 -7.15 -0.12 3.70
C ILE A 70 -6.14 -1.05 3.06
N PHE A 71 -5.74 -2.10 3.76
CA PHE A 71 -4.76 -3.06 3.27
C PHE A 71 -5.39 -4.25 2.53
N ALA A 72 -6.67 -4.19 2.21
CA ALA A 72 -7.34 -5.30 1.54
C ALA A 72 -6.74 -5.56 0.16
N SER A 73 -6.35 -4.51 -0.56
CA SER A 73 -5.76 -4.65 -1.89
C SER A 73 -4.94 -3.41 -2.22
N VAL A 74 -4.23 -3.45 -3.34
CA VAL A 74 -3.51 -2.28 -3.84
C VAL A 74 -4.49 -1.14 -4.10
N ASN A 75 -5.65 -1.45 -4.69
CA ASN A 75 -6.67 -0.44 -4.98
C ASN A 75 -7.10 0.31 -3.72
N SER A 76 -7.35 -0.40 -2.63
CA SER A 76 -7.78 0.24 -1.39
C SER A 76 -6.66 1.07 -0.75
N LEU A 77 -5.41 0.62 -0.84
CA LEU A 77 -4.27 1.41 -0.37
C LEU A 77 -4.08 2.67 -1.19
N VAL A 78 -4.17 2.56 -2.51
CA VAL A 78 -4.06 3.72 -3.40
C VAL A 78 -5.14 4.75 -3.06
N ALA A 79 -6.38 4.28 -2.86
CA ALA A 79 -7.48 5.18 -2.51
C ALA A 79 -7.20 5.94 -1.22
N HIS A 80 -6.66 5.24 -0.21
CA HIS A 80 -6.31 5.87 1.07
C HIS A 80 -5.20 6.90 0.88
N ILE A 81 -4.15 6.55 0.14
CA ILE A 81 -3.00 7.44 -0.08
C ILE A 81 -3.44 8.70 -0.83
N VAL A 82 -4.23 8.53 -1.89
CA VAL A 82 -4.70 9.65 -2.69
C VAL A 82 -5.58 10.58 -1.87
N LYS A 83 -6.47 10.00 -1.06
CA LYS A 83 -7.35 10.78 -0.19
C LYS A 83 -6.55 11.61 0.81
N GLN A 84 -5.57 10.98 1.47
CA GLN A 84 -4.73 11.65 2.46
C GLN A 84 -3.89 12.74 1.80
N SER A 85 -3.30 12.45 0.65
CA SER A 85 -2.48 13.41 -0.08
C SER A 85 -3.30 14.60 -0.55
N GLY A 86 -4.52 14.35 -1.02
CA GLY A 86 -5.43 15.41 -1.44
C GLY A 86 -5.83 16.33 -0.29
N GLU A 87 -6.12 15.74 0.86
CA GLU A 87 -6.46 16.52 2.06
C GLU A 87 -5.30 17.38 2.50
N ARG A 88 -4.09 16.84 2.46
CA ARG A 88 -2.89 17.60 2.84
C ARG A 88 -2.60 18.71 1.86
N ALA A 89 -2.81 18.47 0.57
CA ALA A 89 -2.60 19.47 -0.46
C ALA A 89 -3.58 20.64 -0.35
N SER A 90 -4.76 20.37 0.20
CA SER A 90 -5.80 21.39 0.38
C SER A 90 -5.58 22.26 1.63
N ALA A 91 -4.71 21.84 2.51
CA ALA A 91 -4.55 22.50 3.82
C ALA A 91 -3.67 23.78 3.73
#